data_e74a72181b04fa8788007be4b1fdd06f
#
_entry.id   e74a72181b04fa8788007be4b1fdd06f
#
_cell.length_a   1.000
_cell.length_b   1.000
_cell.length_c   1.000
_cell.angle_alpha   90.00
_cell.angle_beta   90.00
_cell.angle_gamma   90.00
#
_symmetry.space_group_name_H-M   'P 1'
#
loop_
_entity.id
_entity.type
_entity.pdbx_description
1 polymer ?
#
loop_
_entity_poly.entity_id
_entity_poly.type
_entity_poly.pdbx_seq_one_letter_code
_entity_poly.pdbx_strand_id
1 'polypeptide(L)'
;MNIREYAIQAIRDEAQAVLDLIPKLDENFDNAVELIFRCKGKVIVTGVGKSGHIGAKIAATLSSTGTPSFFINPLDVFHGDLGVMTKDDVVLAISNSGQTDELLRFIPMVLHMNVPIIGMSGNNDSLLAKYSNIHINVGVSKEACPLNLAPTSSTTAQLVMGDALAIALMEMRHFRPQDFAQFHPGGELGKRLLTTARDVMRSSELPIIPQEMHLGEAIIHVSKGKLGLGVSLEDGKIAGLITDGDIRRAMEKWQAQFFDHTVSDIMTRSPKMVLPTTRITEIQRIMHKYKIHTVLVADEERHLLGVVDHYSCMI
;
A
#
# COMPACT_ATOMS: atom_id res chain seq x y z
N MET A 1 -17.03 -3.41 42.33
CA MET A 1 -16.93 -3.41 40.86
C MET A 1 -15.89 -4.46 40.44
N ASN A 2 -16.21 -5.28 39.45
CA ASN A 2 -15.31 -6.32 38.95
C ASN A 2 -14.25 -5.67 38.01
N ILE A 3 -13.06 -6.25 37.89
CA ILE A 3 -11.98 -5.74 37.00
C ILE A 3 -12.49 -5.49 35.56
N ARG A 4 -13.34 -6.38 35.04
CA ARG A 4 -13.93 -6.22 33.69
C ARG A 4 -14.86 -5.02 33.59
N GLU A 5 -15.56 -4.63 34.63
CA GLU A 5 -16.46 -3.47 34.66
C GLU A 5 -15.67 -2.17 34.51
N TYR A 6 -14.47 -2.06 35.12
CA TYR A 6 -13.58 -0.90 34.92
C TYR A 6 -13.11 -0.80 33.46
N ALA A 7 -12.72 -1.92 32.84
CA ALA A 7 -12.30 -1.95 31.43
C ALA A 7 -13.46 -1.58 30.48
N ILE A 8 -14.66 -2.14 30.72
CA ILE A 8 -15.86 -1.81 29.95
C ILE A 8 -16.18 -0.33 30.03
N GLN A 9 -16.11 0.26 31.26
CA GLN A 9 -16.38 1.67 31.43
C GLN A 9 -15.34 2.56 30.69
N ALA A 10 -14.06 2.23 30.79
CA ALA A 10 -13.00 2.96 30.07
C ALA A 10 -13.22 2.93 28.54
N ILE A 11 -13.56 1.76 27.99
CA ILE A 11 -13.84 1.62 26.54
C ILE A 11 -15.07 2.48 26.15
N ARG A 12 -16.11 2.51 26.97
CA ARG A 12 -17.31 3.33 26.71
C ARG A 12 -16.98 4.81 26.76
N ASP A 13 -16.20 5.26 27.74
CA ASP A 13 -15.81 6.67 27.88
C ASP A 13 -14.96 7.13 26.69
N GLU A 14 -14.01 6.32 26.23
CA GLU A 14 -13.21 6.64 25.04
C GLU A 14 -14.05 6.60 23.75
N ALA A 15 -14.93 5.62 23.59
CA ALA A 15 -15.85 5.56 22.45
C ALA A 15 -16.76 6.80 22.37
N GLN A 16 -17.28 7.24 23.51
CA GLN A 16 -18.11 8.46 23.57
C GLN A 16 -17.28 9.70 23.21
N ALA A 17 -16.04 9.82 23.70
CA ALA A 17 -15.15 10.93 23.36
C ALA A 17 -14.86 11.00 21.85
N VAL A 18 -14.77 9.87 21.17
CA VAL A 18 -14.65 9.80 19.70
C VAL A 18 -15.93 10.27 19.01
N LEU A 19 -17.10 9.80 19.45
CA LEU A 19 -18.40 10.24 18.89
C LEU A 19 -18.63 11.73 19.06
N ASP A 20 -18.15 12.30 20.17
CA ASP A 20 -18.26 13.74 20.46
C ASP A 20 -17.37 14.60 19.56
N LEU A 21 -16.52 14.02 18.71
CA LEU A 21 -15.79 14.76 17.66
C LEU A 21 -16.69 15.10 16.48
N ILE A 22 -17.71 14.30 16.16
CA ILE A 22 -18.56 14.50 14.98
C ILE A 22 -19.17 15.92 14.92
N PRO A 23 -19.81 16.43 16.00
CA PRO A 23 -20.38 17.78 15.99
C PRO A 23 -19.32 18.91 16.00
N LYS A 24 -18.03 18.58 16.14
CA LYS A 24 -16.92 19.55 16.10
C LYS A 24 -16.27 19.66 14.72
N LEU A 25 -16.66 18.81 13.77
CA LEU A 25 -16.24 18.95 12.37
C LEU A 25 -16.96 20.15 11.78
N ASP A 26 -16.19 21.20 11.49
CA ASP A 26 -16.65 22.48 10.98
C ASP A 26 -15.78 22.93 9.78
N GLU A 27 -15.96 24.15 9.32
CA GLU A 27 -15.16 24.75 8.24
C GLU A 27 -13.64 24.74 8.52
N ASN A 28 -13.22 24.73 9.79
CA ASN A 28 -11.79 24.64 10.12
C ASN A 28 -11.22 23.26 9.75
N PHE A 29 -12.01 22.20 9.91
CA PHE A 29 -11.60 20.88 9.45
C PHE A 29 -11.42 20.88 7.92
N ASP A 30 -12.38 21.40 7.18
CA ASP A 30 -12.35 21.48 5.72
C ASP A 30 -11.14 22.32 5.25
N ASN A 31 -10.94 23.49 5.86
CA ASN A 31 -9.80 24.37 5.57
C ASN A 31 -8.45 23.70 5.89
N ALA A 32 -8.35 22.91 6.95
CA ALA A 32 -7.14 22.17 7.29
C ALA A 32 -6.82 21.09 6.24
N VAL A 33 -7.83 20.33 5.81
CA VAL A 33 -7.69 19.35 4.73
C VAL A 33 -7.24 20.03 3.44
N GLU A 34 -7.86 21.14 3.04
CA GLU A 34 -7.48 21.90 1.84
C GLU A 34 -6.06 22.46 1.93
N LEU A 35 -5.68 23.01 3.09
CA LEU A 35 -4.33 23.54 3.31
C LEU A 35 -3.27 22.42 3.12
N ILE A 36 -3.50 21.25 3.71
CA ILE A 36 -2.61 20.09 3.56
C ILE A 36 -2.62 19.59 2.11
N PHE A 37 -3.78 19.54 1.46
CA PHE A 37 -3.91 19.09 0.08
C PHE A 37 -3.11 19.94 -0.90
N ARG A 38 -3.06 21.27 -0.68
CA ARG A 38 -2.32 22.25 -1.50
C ARG A 38 -0.87 22.42 -1.09
N CYS A 39 -0.43 21.77 0.00
CA CYS A 39 0.94 21.83 0.48
C CYS A 39 1.92 21.29 -0.60
N LYS A 40 2.93 22.09 -0.94
CA LYS A 40 3.97 21.70 -1.91
C LYS A 40 5.15 20.99 -1.27
N GLY A 41 5.33 21.15 0.04
CA GLY A 41 6.32 20.48 0.84
C GLY A 41 5.75 19.24 1.54
N LYS A 42 5.89 19.20 2.85
CA LYS A 42 5.42 18.11 3.72
C LYS A 42 4.65 18.63 4.91
N VAL A 43 3.89 17.77 5.56
CA VAL A 43 3.25 18.05 6.84
C VAL A 43 4.23 17.73 7.97
N ILE A 44 4.66 18.75 8.70
CA ILE A 44 5.46 18.60 9.91
C ILE A 44 4.51 18.43 11.09
N VAL A 45 4.42 17.22 11.60
CA VAL A 45 3.62 16.94 12.81
C VAL A 45 4.48 17.10 14.05
N THR A 46 3.96 17.77 15.07
CA THR A 46 4.71 18.03 16.30
C THR A 46 3.82 17.98 17.54
N GLY A 47 4.39 17.63 18.67
CA GLY A 47 3.72 17.52 19.96
C GLY A 47 4.66 16.95 21.04
N VAL A 48 4.28 17.10 22.29
CA VAL A 48 5.12 16.67 23.44
C VAL A 48 4.44 15.52 24.20
N GLY A 49 5.22 14.61 24.74
CA GLY A 49 4.74 13.51 25.58
C GLY A 49 3.76 12.60 24.85
N LYS A 50 2.58 12.34 25.43
CA LYS A 50 1.56 11.47 24.83
C LYS A 50 1.04 12.03 23.51
N SER A 51 0.81 13.34 23.40
CA SER A 51 0.43 13.99 22.13
C SER A 51 1.52 13.84 21.07
N GLY A 52 2.79 13.82 21.44
CA GLY A 52 3.91 13.55 20.54
C GLY A 52 3.89 12.12 19.99
N HIS A 53 3.61 11.11 20.82
CA HIS A 53 3.47 9.73 20.36
C HIS A 53 2.31 9.57 19.38
N ILE A 54 1.17 10.23 19.66
CA ILE A 54 0.04 10.27 18.73
C ILE A 54 0.40 11.00 17.44
N GLY A 55 1.09 12.13 17.55
CA GLY A 55 1.58 12.90 16.40
C GLY A 55 2.50 12.08 15.49
N ALA A 56 3.41 11.30 16.07
CA ALA A 56 4.28 10.40 15.31
C ALA A 56 3.46 9.34 14.54
N LYS A 57 2.41 8.77 15.16
CA LYS A 57 1.50 7.85 14.46
C LYS A 57 0.74 8.56 13.34
N ILE A 58 0.24 9.76 13.56
CA ILE A 58 -0.48 10.55 12.53
C ILE A 58 0.45 10.84 11.34
N ALA A 59 1.70 11.27 11.59
CA ALA A 59 2.69 11.49 10.56
C ALA A 59 2.95 10.22 9.72
N ALA A 60 3.10 9.08 10.38
CA ALA A 60 3.29 7.79 9.71
C ALA A 60 2.06 7.41 8.85
N THR A 61 0.84 7.64 9.35
CA THR A 61 -0.41 7.38 8.60
C THR A 61 -0.48 8.28 7.36
N LEU A 62 -0.26 9.58 7.50
CA LEU A 62 -0.25 10.54 6.39
C LEU A 62 0.76 10.13 5.31
N SER A 63 2.00 9.79 5.70
CA SER A 63 3.05 9.34 4.78
C SER A 63 2.64 8.07 4.03
N SER A 64 2.07 7.10 4.74
CA SER A 64 1.67 5.82 4.15
C SER A 64 0.42 5.92 3.26
N THR A 65 -0.31 7.02 3.36
CA THR A 65 -1.53 7.30 2.59
C THR A 65 -1.35 8.42 1.54
N GLY A 66 -0.11 8.74 1.17
CA GLY A 66 0.20 9.61 0.04
C GLY A 66 0.33 11.10 0.37
N THR A 67 0.36 11.47 1.65
CA THR A 67 0.66 12.83 2.10
C THR A 67 2.06 12.85 2.73
N PRO A 68 3.08 13.42 2.08
CA PRO A 68 4.42 13.50 2.64
C PRO A 68 4.37 14.16 4.02
N SER A 69 4.85 13.47 5.06
CA SER A 69 4.80 13.98 6.43
C SER A 69 5.94 13.43 7.27
N PHE A 70 6.28 14.18 8.31
CA PHE A 70 7.37 13.87 9.20
C PHE A 70 7.05 14.36 10.63
N PHE A 71 7.39 13.58 11.65
CA PHE A 71 7.23 13.99 13.04
C PHE A 71 8.51 14.63 13.53
N ILE A 72 8.39 15.80 14.17
CA ILE A 72 9.48 16.48 14.85
C ILE A 72 9.12 16.67 16.34
N ASN A 73 10.00 16.25 17.24
CA ASN A 73 9.87 16.61 18.63
C ASN A 73 10.25 18.08 18.83
N PRO A 74 9.39 18.93 19.44
CA PRO A 74 9.69 20.35 19.61
C PRO A 74 10.97 20.63 20.41
N LEU A 75 11.42 19.69 21.26
CA LEU A 75 12.66 19.84 22.03
C LEU A 75 13.92 19.73 21.16
N ASP A 76 13.89 18.89 20.12
CA ASP A 76 15.06 18.63 19.26
C ASP A 76 15.27 19.77 18.25
N VAL A 77 14.23 20.55 17.98
CA VAL A 77 14.27 21.72 17.08
C VAL A 77 15.33 22.76 17.51
N PHE A 78 15.54 22.95 18.82
CA PHE A 78 16.54 23.89 19.36
C PHE A 78 17.96 23.41 19.13
N HIS A 79 18.18 22.20 18.67
CA HIS A 79 19.47 21.57 18.42
C HIS A 79 19.77 21.33 16.95
N GLY A 80 18.97 21.92 16.04
CA GLY A 80 19.23 21.90 14.59
C GLY A 80 18.14 21.25 13.73
N ASP A 81 17.20 20.53 14.30
CA ASP A 81 16.14 19.84 13.54
C ASP A 81 15.17 20.80 12.82
N LEU A 82 15.21 22.10 13.18
CA LEU A 82 14.50 23.14 12.41
C LEU A 82 14.94 23.18 10.94
N GLY A 83 16.15 22.75 10.64
CA GLY A 83 16.71 22.71 9.29
C GLY A 83 15.98 21.80 8.31
N VAL A 84 15.12 20.87 8.79
CA VAL A 84 14.31 20.03 7.90
C VAL A 84 13.07 20.75 7.37
N MET A 85 12.70 21.90 7.96
CA MET A 85 11.52 22.68 7.56
C MET A 85 11.83 23.64 6.42
N THR A 86 10.86 23.81 5.55
CA THR A 86 10.90 24.76 4.44
C THR A 86 9.62 25.64 4.44
N LYS A 87 9.65 26.74 3.74
CA LYS A 87 8.47 27.63 3.59
C LYS A 87 7.29 26.98 2.86
N ASP A 88 7.52 25.85 2.20
CA ASP A 88 6.49 25.14 1.42
C ASP A 88 5.78 24.06 2.26
N ASP A 89 6.17 23.92 3.54
CA ASP A 89 5.61 22.94 4.48
C ASP A 89 4.36 23.49 5.20
N VAL A 90 3.65 22.60 5.89
CA VAL A 90 2.55 22.90 6.83
C VAL A 90 2.87 22.27 8.17
N VAL A 91 2.66 22.95 9.27
CA VAL A 91 2.82 22.38 10.62
C VAL A 91 1.48 21.96 11.18
N LEU A 92 1.38 20.70 11.66
CA LEU A 92 0.29 20.19 12.49
C LEU A 92 0.80 20.07 13.94
N ALA A 93 0.42 21.02 14.78
CA ALA A 93 0.85 21.11 16.18
C ALA A 93 -0.24 20.55 17.10
N ILE A 94 0.10 19.56 17.93
CA ILE A 94 -0.84 18.80 18.76
C ILE A 94 -0.54 19.01 20.24
N SER A 95 -1.53 19.49 21.00
CA SER A 95 -1.46 19.63 22.45
C SER A 95 -2.85 19.63 23.05
N ASN A 96 -3.18 18.73 23.97
CA ASN A 96 -4.52 18.67 24.58
C ASN A 96 -4.88 20.01 25.27
N SER A 97 -4.01 20.54 26.11
CA SER A 97 -4.23 21.84 26.77
C SER A 97 -4.09 23.05 25.83
N GLY A 98 -3.31 22.87 24.74
CA GLY A 98 -2.87 23.97 23.88
C GLY A 98 -1.97 25.00 24.59
N GLN A 99 -1.40 24.63 25.77
CA GLN A 99 -0.59 25.47 26.63
C GLN A 99 0.76 24.83 26.98
N THR A 100 1.21 23.82 26.22
CA THR A 100 2.47 23.12 26.46
C THR A 100 3.64 24.03 26.16
N ASP A 101 4.46 24.37 27.16
CA ASP A 101 5.55 25.38 27.08
C ASP A 101 6.54 25.07 25.95
N GLU A 102 6.96 23.81 25.83
CA GLU A 102 7.95 23.39 24.82
C GLU A 102 7.40 23.60 23.40
N LEU A 103 6.13 23.28 23.19
CA LEU A 103 5.47 23.50 21.91
C LEU A 103 5.31 25.00 21.62
N LEU A 104 4.93 25.79 22.62
CA LEU A 104 4.75 27.24 22.48
C LEU A 104 6.06 27.98 22.22
N ARG A 105 7.20 27.45 22.66
CA ARG A 105 8.53 28.00 22.29
C ARG A 105 8.90 27.71 20.84
N PHE A 106 8.41 26.63 20.26
CA PHE A 106 8.62 26.29 18.87
C PHE A 106 7.78 27.15 17.90
N ILE A 107 6.55 27.50 18.26
CA ILE A 107 5.60 28.23 17.42
C ILE A 107 6.17 29.54 16.83
N PRO A 108 6.84 30.45 17.60
CA PRO A 108 7.40 31.68 17.03
C PRO A 108 8.42 31.44 15.91
N MET A 109 9.17 30.34 15.95
CA MET A 109 10.14 29.99 14.91
C MET A 109 9.42 29.63 13.61
N VAL A 110 8.33 28.85 13.71
CA VAL A 110 7.49 28.49 12.57
C VAL A 110 6.86 29.73 11.93
N LEU A 111 6.33 30.63 12.76
CA LEU A 111 5.74 31.90 12.30
C LEU A 111 6.78 32.79 11.59
N HIS A 112 8.01 32.85 12.10
CA HIS A 112 9.10 33.60 11.47
C HIS A 112 9.47 33.04 10.07
N MET A 113 9.30 31.76 9.85
CA MET A 113 9.51 31.09 8.57
C MET A 113 8.32 31.25 7.60
N ASN A 114 7.23 31.91 8.04
CA ASN A 114 5.97 32.04 7.31
C ASN A 114 5.37 30.67 6.92
N VAL A 115 5.54 29.65 7.76
CA VAL A 115 4.97 28.32 7.58
C VAL A 115 3.57 28.32 8.25
N PRO A 116 2.51 27.92 7.55
CA PRO A 116 1.17 27.88 8.14
C PRO A 116 1.06 26.78 9.21
N ILE A 117 0.31 27.07 10.26
CA ILE A 117 0.10 26.20 11.41
C ILE A 117 -1.35 25.76 11.51
N ILE A 118 -1.59 24.47 11.58
CA ILE A 118 -2.82 23.84 12.02
C ILE A 118 -2.61 23.44 13.49
N GLY A 119 -3.35 24.08 14.41
CA GLY A 119 -3.35 23.71 15.81
C GLY A 119 -4.44 22.70 16.12
N MET A 120 -4.10 21.61 16.79
CA MET A 120 -5.06 20.60 17.26
C MET A 120 -5.02 20.59 18.78
N SER A 121 -6.08 21.10 19.43
CA SER A 121 -6.16 21.14 20.90
C SER A 121 -7.58 20.99 21.41
N GLY A 122 -7.70 20.76 22.72
CA GLY A 122 -8.99 20.64 23.42
C GLY A 122 -9.58 21.97 23.86
N ASN A 123 -8.91 23.10 23.61
CA ASN A 123 -9.32 24.42 24.11
C ASN A 123 -9.18 25.48 23.01
N ASN A 124 -10.32 26.06 22.61
CA ASN A 124 -10.38 27.10 21.58
C ASN A 124 -9.72 28.42 22.00
N ASP A 125 -9.61 28.68 23.32
CA ASP A 125 -8.99 29.89 23.88
C ASP A 125 -7.51 29.73 24.19
N SER A 126 -6.92 28.56 23.87
CA SER A 126 -5.51 28.26 24.14
C SER A 126 -4.57 29.14 23.30
N LEU A 127 -3.31 29.28 23.76
CA LEU A 127 -2.29 30.00 22.99
C LEU A 127 -2.00 29.28 21.66
N LEU A 128 -2.02 27.95 21.64
CA LEU A 128 -1.88 27.20 20.39
C LEU A 128 -2.99 27.56 19.40
N ALA A 129 -4.24 27.62 19.84
CA ALA A 129 -5.36 28.01 18.98
C ALA A 129 -5.17 29.45 18.42
N LYS A 130 -4.75 30.40 19.26
CA LYS A 130 -4.53 31.80 18.89
C LYS A 130 -3.38 32.02 17.89
N TYR A 131 -2.32 31.19 17.98
CA TYR A 131 -1.18 31.29 17.07
C TYR A 131 -1.33 30.46 15.79
N SER A 132 -2.36 29.62 15.71
CA SER A 132 -2.61 28.78 14.54
C SER A 132 -3.38 29.55 13.48
N ASN A 133 -3.09 29.28 12.21
CA ASN A 133 -3.88 29.76 11.08
C ASN A 133 -5.25 29.08 11.04
N ILE A 134 -5.30 27.80 11.44
CA ILE A 134 -6.49 26.99 11.53
C ILE A 134 -6.43 26.22 12.84
N HIS A 135 -7.53 26.14 13.59
CA HIS A 135 -7.62 25.38 14.82
C HIS A 135 -8.68 24.29 14.73
N ILE A 136 -8.29 23.05 15.03
CA ILE A 136 -9.18 21.89 15.11
C ILE A 136 -9.40 21.55 16.58
N ASN A 137 -10.66 21.60 17.02
CA ASN A 137 -11.02 21.28 18.40
C ASN A 137 -11.19 19.77 18.59
N VAL A 138 -10.34 19.17 19.46
CA VAL A 138 -10.40 17.75 19.85
C VAL A 138 -10.64 17.57 21.35
N GLY A 139 -11.22 18.59 22.00
CA GLY A 139 -11.50 18.55 23.43
C GLY A 139 -12.43 17.41 23.81
N VAL A 140 -12.15 16.78 24.95
CA VAL A 140 -12.99 15.72 25.52
C VAL A 140 -13.57 16.18 26.85
N SER A 141 -14.72 15.66 27.21
CA SER A 141 -15.42 16.01 28.46
C SER A 141 -14.66 15.51 29.71
N LYS A 142 -14.03 14.35 29.60
CA LYS A 142 -13.22 13.73 30.66
C LYS A 142 -12.26 12.70 30.09
N GLU A 143 -11.23 12.40 30.87
CA GLU A 143 -10.38 11.23 30.60
C GLU A 143 -11.07 9.95 31.11
N ALA A 144 -10.82 8.80 30.45
CA ALA A 144 -11.26 7.50 30.94
C ALA A 144 -10.50 7.06 32.20
N CYS A 145 -9.38 7.68 32.47
CA CYS A 145 -8.61 7.52 33.71
C CYS A 145 -9.46 7.91 34.91
N PRO A 146 -9.60 7.05 35.96
CA PRO A 146 -10.40 7.34 37.15
C PRO A 146 -10.02 8.63 37.88
N LEU A 147 -8.76 9.06 37.76
CA LEU A 147 -8.25 10.30 38.35
C LEU A 147 -8.42 11.51 37.42
N ASN A 148 -8.91 11.31 36.21
CA ASN A 148 -9.00 12.33 35.15
C ASN A 148 -7.64 13.02 34.86
N LEU A 149 -6.50 12.32 35.03
CA LEU A 149 -5.15 12.85 34.92
C LEU A 149 -4.37 12.22 33.75
N ALA A 150 -4.45 10.91 33.60
CA ALA A 150 -3.71 10.23 32.51
C ALA A 150 -4.42 10.44 31.18
N PRO A 151 -3.70 10.95 30.16
CA PRO A 151 -4.26 11.11 28.80
C PRO A 151 -4.69 9.76 28.22
N THR A 152 -5.97 9.61 28.00
CA THR A 152 -6.66 8.43 27.47
C THR A 152 -7.66 8.86 26.40
N SER A 153 -8.86 9.32 26.78
CA SER A 153 -9.87 9.83 25.85
C SER A 153 -9.31 10.96 24.96
N SER A 154 -8.52 11.88 25.54
CA SER A 154 -7.91 12.99 24.77
C SER A 154 -6.94 12.50 23.70
N THR A 155 -6.11 11.51 23.99
CA THR A 155 -5.17 10.94 23.02
C THR A 155 -5.86 10.12 21.95
N THR A 156 -6.91 9.39 22.32
CA THR A 156 -7.76 8.64 21.36
C THR A 156 -8.49 9.61 20.43
N ALA A 157 -9.04 10.73 20.93
CA ALA A 157 -9.66 11.76 20.12
C ALA A 157 -8.67 12.42 19.13
N GLN A 158 -7.45 12.76 19.57
CA GLN A 158 -6.38 13.29 18.71
C GLN A 158 -6.03 12.30 17.59
N LEU A 159 -5.90 11.01 17.92
CA LEU A 159 -5.59 9.97 16.97
C LEU A 159 -6.67 9.84 15.91
N VAL A 160 -7.94 9.74 16.31
CA VAL A 160 -9.07 9.59 15.39
C VAL A 160 -9.24 10.83 14.49
N MET A 161 -9.03 12.04 15.03
CA MET A 161 -9.06 13.26 14.22
C MET A 161 -7.93 13.27 13.17
N GLY A 162 -6.73 12.82 13.55
CA GLY A 162 -5.62 12.66 12.60
C GLY A 162 -5.90 11.62 11.50
N ASP A 163 -6.55 10.52 11.84
CA ASP A 163 -6.99 9.52 10.87
C ASP A 163 -8.10 10.07 9.95
N ALA A 164 -9.02 10.88 10.48
CA ALA A 164 -10.04 11.56 9.69
C ALA A 164 -9.41 12.52 8.65
N LEU A 165 -8.39 13.30 9.03
CA LEU A 165 -7.62 14.14 8.10
C LEU A 165 -6.96 13.28 7.00
N ALA A 166 -6.33 12.18 7.36
CA ALA A 166 -5.66 11.29 6.41
C ALA A 166 -6.66 10.69 5.42
N ILE A 167 -7.81 10.21 5.89
CA ILE A 167 -8.87 9.63 5.05
C ILE A 167 -9.46 10.68 4.11
N ALA A 168 -9.75 11.88 4.59
CA ALA A 168 -10.27 12.97 3.74
C ALA A 168 -9.27 13.31 2.62
N LEU A 169 -7.97 13.35 2.92
CA LEU A 169 -6.91 13.58 1.94
C LEU A 169 -6.79 12.43 0.92
N MET A 170 -6.95 11.17 1.36
CA MET A 170 -6.98 10.02 0.46
C MET A 170 -8.11 10.14 -0.56
N GLU A 171 -9.32 10.47 -0.12
CA GLU A 171 -10.48 10.66 -0.99
C GLU A 171 -10.25 11.81 -1.98
N MET A 172 -9.77 12.96 -1.52
CA MET A 172 -9.46 14.11 -2.39
C MET A 172 -8.38 13.82 -3.43
N ARG A 173 -7.40 12.95 -3.08
CA ARG A 173 -6.31 12.53 -4.00
C ARG A 173 -6.72 11.37 -4.90
N HIS A 174 -7.92 10.80 -4.75
CA HIS A 174 -8.34 9.56 -5.41
C HIS A 174 -7.32 8.42 -5.21
N PHE A 175 -6.84 8.29 -3.97
CA PHE A 175 -5.79 7.34 -3.59
C PHE A 175 -6.26 5.89 -3.76
N ARG A 176 -5.53 5.12 -4.54
CA ARG A 176 -5.92 3.76 -4.95
C ARG A 176 -5.05 2.70 -4.26
N PRO A 177 -5.49 1.43 -4.25
CA PRO A 177 -4.68 0.33 -3.72
C PRO A 177 -3.28 0.24 -4.33
N GLN A 178 -3.12 0.61 -5.62
CA GLN A 178 -1.83 0.65 -6.30
C GLN A 178 -0.89 1.70 -5.71
N ASP A 179 -1.43 2.85 -5.31
CA ASP A 179 -0.68 3.93 -4.68
C ASP A 179 -0.23 3.49 -3.27
N PHE A 180 -1.11 2.82 -2.52
CA PHE A 180 -0.76 2.22 -1.21
C PHE A 180 0.37 1.19 -1.33
N ALA A 181 0.33 0.36 -2.36
CA ALA A 181 1.35 -0.66 -2.61
C ALA A 181 2.75 -0.06 -2.80
N GLN A 182 2.87 1.13 -3.44
CA GLN A 182 4.14 1.81 -3.63
C GLN A 182 4.80 2.21 -2.30
N PHE A 183 3.99 2.58 -1.30
CA PHE A 183 4.49 2.93 0.04
C PHE A 183 4.69 1.70 0.95
N HIS A 184 4.15 0.53 0.57
CA HIS A 184 4.23 -0.71 1.34
C HIS A 184 4.76 -1.89 0.48
N PRO A 185 5.91 -1.77 -0.19
CA PRO A 185 6.38 -2.77 -1.16
C PRO A 185 6.68 -4.14 -0.53
N GLY A 186 7.05 -4.16 0.75
CA GLY A 186 7.34 -5.38 1.50
C GLY A 186 6.12 -6.14 2.04
N GLY A 187 4.95 -5.51 2.07
CA GLY A 187 3.71 -6.12 2.53
C GLY A 187 3.10 -7.07 1.50
N GLU A 188 2.23 -7.98 1.94
CA GLU A 188 1.52 -8.94 1.06
C GLU A 188 0.78 -8.23 -0.08
N LEU A 189 0.04 -7.15 0.23
CA LEU A 189 -0.65 -6.35 -0.77
C LEU A 189 0.33 -5.69 -1.76
N GLY A 190 1.46 -5.16 -1.26
CA GLY A 190 2.51 -4.55 -2.09
C GLY A 190 3.09 -5.56 -3.07
N LYS A 191 3.53 -6.72 -2.58
CA LYS A 191 4.03 -7.81 -3.41
C LYS A 191 3.03 -8.19 -4.49
N ARG A 192 1.78 -8.46 -4.10
CA ARG A 192 0.71 -8.87 -5.02
C ARG A 192 0.43 -7.85 -6.12
N LEU A 193 0.47 -6.55 -5.81
CA LEU A 193 0.13 -5.48 -6.75
C LEU A 193 1.32 -4.99 -7.59
N LEU A 194 2.56 -5.14 -7.09
CA LEU A 194 3.75 -4.62 -7.75
C LEU A 194 4.50 -5.67 -8.56
N THR A 195 4.44 -6.95 -8.17
CA THR A 195 5.17 -8.02 -8.84
C THR A 195 4.70 -8.23 -10.29
N THR A 196 5.65 -8.38 -11.20
CA THR A 196 5.45 -8.56 -12.63
C THR A 196 5.81 -9.97 -13.08
N ALA A 197 5.47 -10.32 -14.32
CA ALA A 197 5.90 -11.56 -14.95
C ALA A 197 7.41 -11.77 -14.88
N ARG A 198 8.21 -10.71 -15.09
CA ARG A 198 9.67 -10.74 -15.04
C ARG A 198 10.21 -11.20 -13.70
N ASP A 199 9.54 -10.81 -12.61
CA ASP A 199 10.01 -11.08 -11.24
C ASP A 199 9.80 -12.55 -10.84
N VAL A 200 8.86 -13.26 -11.50
CA VAL A 200 8.45 -14.62 -11.13
C VAL A 200 8.64 -15.65 -12.25
N MET A 201 8.95 -15.22 -13.47
CA MET A 201 9.10 -16.13 -14.60
C MET A 201 10.34 -17.01 -14.44
N ARG A 202 10.22 -18.27 -14.83
CA ARG A 202 11.38 -19.11 -15.11
C ARG A 202 11.94 -18.73 -16.46
N SER A 203 13.19 -18.26 -16.51
CA SER A 203 13.88 -17.79 -17.72
C SER A 203 15.02 -18.69 -18.17
N SER A 204 15.40 -19.68 -17.36
CA SER A 204 16.45 -20.64 -17.67
C SER A 204 15.88 -22.04 -17.88
N GLU A 205 16.62 -22.87 -18.63
CA GLU A 205 16.24 -24.27 -18.90
C GLU A 205 14.80 -24.39 -19.41
N LEU A 206 14.41 -23.53 -20.33
CA LEU A 206 13.08 -23.55 -20.91
C LEU A 206 12.89 -24.78 -21.79
N PRO A 207 11.72 -25.46 -21.74
CA PRO A 207 11.46 -26.70 -22.47
C PRO A 207 11.19 -26.39 -23.95
N ILE A 208 12.20 -26.01 -24.70
CA ILE A 208 12.13 -25.74 -26.14
C ILE A 208 12.19 -27.08 -26.87
N ILE A 209 11.25 -27.30 -27.78
CA ILE A 209 11.11 -28.53 -28.57
C ILE A 209 10.90 -28.20 -30.05
N PRO A 210 11.58 -28.88 -30.99
CA PRO A 210 11.32 -28.72 -32.42
C PRO A 210 9.91 -29.13 -32.82
N GLN A 211 9.34 -28.46 -33.82
CA GLN A 211 8.00 -28.77 -34.33
C GLN A 211 7.92 -30.16 -34.97
N GLU A 212 9.02 -30.61 -35.57
CA GLU A 212 9.17 -31.88 -36.28
C GLU A 212 9.47 -33.06 -35.33
N MET A 213 9.69 -32.79 -34.04
CA MET A 213 9.97 -33.83 -33.04
C MET A 213 8.78 -34.78 -32.91
N HIS A 214 9.03 -36.09 -32.93
CA HIS A 214 7.99 -37.08 -32.70
C HIS A 214 7.44 -37.04 -31.29
N LEU A 215 6.11 -37.29 -31.13
CA LEU A 215 5.43 -37.14 -29.84
C LEU A 215 6.00 -38.05 -28.75
N GLY A 216 6.53 -39.23 -29.10
CA GLY A 216 7.19 -40.11 -28.15
C GLY A 216 8.43 -39.49 -27.51
N GLU A 217 9.21 -38.72 -28.27
CA GLU A 217 10.37 -37.97 -27.80
C GLU A 217 9.95 -36.72 -27.03
N ALA A 218 8.95 -36.01 -27.53
CA ALA A 218 8.40 -34.81 -26.92
C ALA A 218 7.95 -35.04 -25.46
N ILE A 219 7.35 -36.21 -25.13
CA ILE A 219 6.99 -36.59 -23.77
C ILE A 219 8.18 -36.46 -22.82
N ILE A 220 9.34 -36.98 -23.24
CA ILE A 220 10.56 -36.98 -22.40
C ILE A 220 11.03 -35.54 -22.17
N HIS A 221 11.01 -34.71 -23.19
CA HIS A 221 11.40 -33.27 -23.10
C HIS A 221 10.45 -32.47 -22.22
N VAL A 222 9.15 -32.63 -22.37
CA VAL A 222 8.12 -31.99 -21.53
C VAL A 222 8.28 -32.39 -20.06
N SER A 223 8.48 -33.70 -19.82
CA SER A 223 8.67 -34.25 -18.47
C SER A 223 9.93 -33.71 -17.80
N LYS A 224 11.05 -33.67 -18.54
CA LYS A 224 12.32 -33.08 -18.03
C LYS A 224 12.20 -31.60 -17.70
N GLY A 225 11.41 -30.85 -18.47
CA GLY A 225 11.15 -29.43 -18.26
C GLY A 225 10.46 -29.10 -16.94
N LYS A 226 9.73 -30.07 -16.33
CA LYS A 226 8.98 -29.92 -15.07
C LYS A 226 7.96 -28.76 -15.05
N LEU A 227 7.53 -28.29 -16.22
CA LEU A 227 6.52 -27.23 -16.38
C LEU A 227 5.21 -27.77 -17.00
N GLY A 228 5.19 -29.07 -17.35
CA GLY A 228 4.03 -29.70 -18.01
C GLY A 228 3.74 -29.16 -19.42
N LEU A 229 4.75 -28.52 -20.05
CA LEU A 229 4.63 -27.98 -21.40
C LEU A 229 5.97 -28.05 -22.16
N GLY A 230 5.88 -27.91 -23.50
CA GLY A 230 7.01 -27.68 -24.38
C GLY A 230 6.67 -26.54 -25.34
N VAL A 231 7.64 -25.68 -25.64
CA VAL A 231 7.48 -24.50 -26.50
C VAL A 231 8.22 -24.73 -27.81
N SER A 232 7.54 -24.56 -28.95
CA SER A 232 8.17 -24.60 -30.25
C SER A 232 8.44 -23.19 -30.75
N LEU A 233 9.65 -23.01 -31.29
CA LEU A 233 10.09 -21.74 -31.87
C LEU A 233 10.28 -21.90 -33.40
N GLU A 234 10.04 -20.82 -34.14
CA GLU A 234 10.33 -20.66 -35.56
C GLU A 234 11.00 -19.30 -35.73
N ASP A 235 12.18 -19.27 -36.30
CA ASP A 235 13.01 -18.07 -36.45
C ASP A 235 13.23 -17.30 -35.12
N GLY A 236 13.35 -18.04 -34.01
CA GLY A 236 13.53 -17.49 -32.68
C GLY A 236 12.25 -17.00 -31.99
N LYS A 237 11.10 -17.03 -32.68
CA LYS A 237 9.81 -16.58 -32.18
C LYS A 237 8.93 -17.76 -31.78
N ILE A 238 7.99 -17.52 -30.86
CA ILE A 238 7.04 -18.54 -30.41
C ILE A 238 6.12 -18.93 -31.56
N ALA A 239 6.25 -20.16 -32.06
CA ALA A 239 5.38 -20.78 -33.06
C ALA A 239 4.18 -21.48 -32.42
N GLY A 240 4.41 -22.11 -31.26
CA GLY A 240 3.34 -22.81 -30.54
C GLY A 240 3.81 -23.41 -29.22
N LEU A 241 2.90 -24.09 -28.55
CA LEU A 241 3.21 -24.90 -27.36
C LEU A 241 2.38 -26.18 -27.35
N ILE A 242 2.90 -27.21 -26.71
CA ILE A 242 2.15 -28.41 -26.31
C ILE A 242 2.13 -28.51 -24.80
N THR A 243 1.10 -29.13 -24.25
CA THR A 243 0.97 -29.43 -22.82
C THR A 243 0.79 -30.92 -22.59
N ASP A 244 0.96 -31.38 -21.34
CA ASP A 244 0.63 -32.76 -20.93
C ASP A 244 -0.82 -33.12 -21.31
N GLY A 245 -1.74 -32.14 -21.26
CA GLY A 245 -3.12 -32.32 -21.67
C GLY A 245 -3.26 -32.58 -23.17
N ASP A 246 -2.47 -31.89 -24.01
CA ASP A 246 -2.48 -32.12 -25.48
C ASP A 246 -1.92 -33.48 -25.82
N ILE A 247 -0.82 -33.86 -25.19
CA ILE A 247 -0.21 -35.18 -25.34
C ILE A 247 -1.21 -36.28 -24.98
N ARG A 248 -1.88 -36.18 -23.82
CA ARG A 248 -2.85 -37.16 -23.39
C ARG A 248 -4.04 -37.28 -24.37
N ARG A 249 -4.59 -36.16 -24.85
CA ARG A 249 -5.66 -36.17 -25.86
C ARG A 249 -5.21 -36.81 -27.18
N ALA A 250 -3.97 -36.56 -27.60
CA ALA A 250 -3.39 -37.17 -28.78
C ALA A 250 -3.23 -38.70 -28.64
N MET A 251 -2.78 -39.17 -27.47
CA MET A 251 -2.69 -40.61 -27.15
C MET A 251 -4.08 -41.29 -27.20
N GLU A 252 -5.11 -40.66 -26.63
CA GLU A 252 -6.48 -41.16 -26.68
C GLU A 252 -6.99 -41.24 -28.12
N LYS A 253 -6.68 -40.23 -28.94
CA LYS A 253 -7.16 -40.12 -30.32
C LYS A 253 -6.50 -41.10 -31.27
N TRP A 254 -5.20 -41.25 -31.21
CA TRP A 254 -4.41 -41.99 -32.19
C TRP A 254 -3.93 -43.38 -31.73
N GLN A 255 -4.01 -43.66 -30.44
CA GLN A 255 -3.63 -44.93 -29.82
C GLN A 255 -2.26 -45.41 -30.31
N ALA A 256 -2.14 -46.54 -31.01
CA ALA A 256 -0.92 -47.10 -31.51
C ALA A 256 -0.18 -46.20 -32.52
N GLN A 257 -0.88 -45.38 -33.26
CA GLN A 257 -0.29 -44.46 -34.24
C GLN A 257 0.23 -43.15 -33.63
N PHE A 258 0.07 -42.95 -32.32
CA PHE A 258 0.56 -41.76 -31.60
C PHE A 258 2.03 -41.45 -31.89
N PHE A 259 2.86 -42.48 -31.99
CA PHE A 259 4.32 -42.33 -32.16
C PHE A 259 4.71 -41.89 -33.60
N ASP A 260 3.81 -42.00 -34.57
CA ASP A 260 4.03 -41.53 -35.94
C ASP A 260 3.79 -40.03 -36.14
N HIS A 261 3.18 -39.39 -35.13
CA HIS A 261 2.83 -37.97 -35.14
C HIS A 261 3.92 -37.08 -34.53
N THR A 262 3.93 -35.81 -34.93
CA THR A 262 4.87 -34.80 -34.49
C THR A 262 4.23 -33.73 -33.58
N VAL A 263 5.05 -32.92 -32.97
CA VAL A 263 4.63 -31.77 -32.15
C VAL A 263 3.73 -30.82 -32.94
N SER A 264 4.07 -30.56 -34.22
CA SER A 264 3.27 -29.67 -35.11
C SER A 264 1.82 -30.10 -35.32
N ASP A 265 1.53 -31.42 -35.17
CA ASP A 265 0.18 -31.97 -35.35
C ASP A 265 -0.77 -31.63 -34.18
N ILE A 266 -0.23 -31.37 -32.99
CA ILE A 266 -1.03 -31.15 -31.79
C ILE A 266 -0.79 -29.78 -31.10
N MET A 267 0.23 -29.05 -31.50
CA MET A 267 0.58 -27.82 -30.83
C MET A 267 -0.49 -26.74 -30.96
N THR A 268 -0.69 -25.99 -29.89
CA THR A 268 -1.47 -24.77 -29.90
C THR A 268 -0.64 -23.64 -30.52
N ARG A 269 -1.00 -23.18 -31.74
CA ARG A 269 -0.28 -22.18 -32.55
C ARG A 269 -0.47 -20.75 -32.04
N SER A 270 -1.46 -20.47 -31.21
CA SER A 270 -1.73 -19.16 -30.63
C SER A 270 -1.79 -19.23 -29.11
N PRO A 271 -0.68 -19.55 -28.44
CA PRO A 271 -0.65 -19.66 -27.00
C PRO A 271 -0.90 -18.29 -26.35
N LYS A 272 -1.39 -18.29 -25.10
CA LYS A 272 -1.51 -17.06 -24.33
C LYS A 272 -0.12 -16.61 -23.91
N MET A 273 0.18 -15.35 -24.24
CA MET A 273 1.45 -14.69 -23.95
C MET A 273 1.18 -13.41 -23.19
N VAL A 274 2.13 -13.00 -22.37
CA VAL A 274 2.13 -11.74 -21.64
C VAL A 274 3.50 -11.05 -21.78
N LEU A 275 3.52 -9.74 -21.61
CA LEU A 275 4.76 -8.98 -21.54
C LEU A 275 5.47 -9.19 -20.19
N PRO A 276 6.79 -9.01 -20.11
CA PRO A 276 7.54 -9.08 -18.84
C PRO A 276 7.01 -8.11 -17.78
N THR A 277 6.42 -7.01 -18.20
CA THR A 277 5.86 -5.96 -17.32
C THR A 277 4.44 -6.25 -16.84
N THR A 278 3.80 -7.32 -17.33
CA THR A 278 2.43 -7.70 -16.94
C THR A 278 2.40 -8.10 -15.46
N ARG A 279 1.45 -7.54 -14.71
CA ARG A 279 1.29 -7.82 -13.28
C ARG A 279 0.78 -9.23 -13.02
N ILE A 280 1.22 -9.87 -11.93
CA ILE A 280 0.78 -11.23 -11.57
C ILE A 280 -0.73 -11.34 -11.39
N THR A 281 -1.39 -10.29 -10.91
CA THR A 281 -2.86 -10.25 -10.78
C THR A 281 -3.59 -10.37 -12.12
N GLU A 282 -3.01 -9.80 -13.18
CA GLU A 282 -3.54 -9.94 -14.54
C GLU A 282 -3.24 -11.32 -15.12
N ILE A 283 -2.04 -11.86 -14.86
CA ILE A 283 -1.68 -13.23 -15.25
C ILE A 283 -2.64 -14.24 -14.62
N GLN A 284 -2.92 -14.12 -13.31
CA GLN A 284 -3.90 -14.96 -12.62
C GLN A 284 -5.30 -14.86 -13.25
N ARG A 285 -5.72 -13.65 -13.65
CA ARG A 285 -7.00 -13.45 -14.36
C ARG A 285 -7.02 -14.17 -15.72
N ILE A 286 -5.92 -14.09 -16.48
CA ILE A 286 -5.75 -14.79 -17.75
C ILE A 286 -5.82 -16.31 -17.53
N MET A 287 -5.05 -16.83 -16.58
CA MET A 287 -5.05 -18.26 -16.24
C MET A 287 -6.45 -18.76 -15.88
N HIS A 288 -7.16 -18.03 -15.01
CA HIS A 288 -8.53 -18.38 -14.62
C HIS A 288 -9.51 -18.30 -15.79
N LYS A 289 -9.46 -17.22 -16.57
CA LYS A 289 -10.38 -17.00 -17.72
C LYS A 289 -10.25 -18.10 -18.77
N TYR A 290 -9.01 -18.52 -19.08
CA TYR A 290 -8.73 -19.51 -20.11
C TYR A 290 -8.55 -20.93 -19.57
N LYS A 291 -8.68 -21.12 -18.26
CA LYS A 291 -8.48 -22.40 -17.54
C LYS A 291 -7.13 -23.05 -17.88
N ILE A 292 -6.07 -22.24 -17.87
CA ILE A 292 -4.68 -22.65 -18.13
C ILE A 292 -3.84 -22.46 -16.86
N HIS A 293 -2.82 -23.29 -16.68
CA HIS A 293 -1.95 -23.27 -15.50
C HIS A 293 -0.62 -22.56 -15.76
N THR A 294 -0.33 -22.22 -17.01
CA THR A 294 0.92 -21.59 -17.44
C THR A 294 0.66 -20.55 -18.52
N VAL A 295 1.50 -19.51 -18.54
CA VAL A 295 1.48 -18.44 -19.53
C VAL A 295 2.91 -18.20 -20.00
N LEU A 296 3.11 -18.02 -21.30
CA LEU A 296 4.40 -17.67 -21.85
C LEU A 296 4.68 -16.18 -21.66
N VAL A 297 5.91 -15.84 -21.34
CA VAL A 297 6.37 -14.45 -21.28
C VAL A 297 7.19 -14.17 -22.52
N ALA A 298 6.79 -13.18 -23.29
CA ALA A 298 7.43 -12.82 -24.55
C ALA A 298 7.57 -11.29 -24.67
N ASP A 299 8.47 -10.87 -25.54
CA ASP A 299 8.54 -9.47 -25.97
C ASP A 299 7.47 -9.16 -27.04
N GLU A 300 7.45 -7.91 -27.54
CA GLU A 300 6.51 -7.47 -28.56
C GLU A 300 6.71 -8.19 -29.92
N GLU A 301 7.92 -8.71 -30.17
CA GLU A 301 8.27 -9.46 -31.37
C GLU A 301 8.03 -10.97 -31.24
N ARG A 302 7.49 -11.43 -30.10
CA ARG A 302 7.18 -12.82 -29.75
C ARG A 302 8.41 -13.69 -29.45
N HIS A 303 9.56 -13.13 -29.09
CA HIS A 303 10.67 -13.93 -28.57
C HIS A 303 10.35 -14.44 -27.17
N LEU A 304 10.62 -15.71 -26.93
CA LEU A 304 10.35 -16.32 -25.63
C LEU A 304 11.37 -15.82 -24.60
N LEU A 305 10.87 -15.18 -23.53
CA LEU A 305 11.67 -14.68 -22.42
C LEU A 305 11.55 -15.57 -21.16
N GLY A 306 10.43 -16.26 -21.01
CA GLY A 306 10.21 -17.13 -19.87
C GLY A 306 8.82 -17.76 -19.84
N VAL A 307 8.55 -18.48 -18.76
CA VAL A 307 7.26 -19.13 -18.49
C VAL A 307 6.87 -18.80 -17.05
N VAL A 308 5.61 -18.42 -16.85
CA VAL A 308 5.01 -18.25 -15.53
C VAL A 308 3.98 -19.35 -15.33
N ASP A 309 4.12 -20.09 -14.24
CA ASP A 309 3.14 -21.08 -13.81
C ASP A 309 2.24 -20.55 -12.67
N HIS A 310 1.20 -21.31 -12.35
CA HIS A 310 0.23 -20.93 -11.32
C HIS A 310 0.90 -20.81 -9.93
N TYR A 311 1.89 -21.66 -9.63
CA TYR A 311 2.57 -21.65 -8.33
C TYR A 311 3.46 -20.42 -8.15
N SER A 312 4.13 -19.98 -9.21
CA SER A 312 4.93 -18.74 -9.23
C SER A 312 4.10 -17.47 -8.95
N CYS A 313 2.79 -17.54 -9.14
CA CYS A 313 1.86 -16.44 -8.84
C CYS A 313 1.28 -16.48 -7.41
N MET A 314 1.58 -17.51 -6.62
CA MET A 314 1.16 -17.61 -5.21
C MET A 314 2.17 -16.86 -4.32
N ILE A 315 1.92 -15.56 -4.11
CA ILE A 315 2.74 -14.69 -3.26
C ILE A 315 1.94 -14.28 -2.04
#